data_d2037c1683db4cf838cc87a91eef02b1
#
_entry.id   d2037c1683db4cf838cc87a91eef02b1
#
_cell.length_a   1.000
_cell.length_b   1.000
_cell.length_c   1.000
_cell.angle_alpha   90.00
_cell.angle_beta   90.00
_cell.angle_gamma   90.00
#
_symmetry.space_group_name_H-M   'P 1'
#
loop_
_entity.id
_entity.type
_entity.pdbx_description
1 polymer ?
#
loop_
_entity_poly.entity_id
_entity_poly.type
_entity_poly.pdbx_seq_one_letter_code
_entity_poly.pdbx_strand_id
1 'polypeptide(L)'
;VVDDAAYAATLARTRFAEKGAARKAIAEELRRKGLGEEHIRSALGQIGFDDEADAALALARKKLAATRGLDPLVRRRRALAMLGRKGYSHEVAMRAIEQALAGPD
;
A
#
# COMPACT_ATOMS: atom_id res chain seq x y z
N VAL A 1 9.44 -17.68 -23.92
CA VAL A 1 8.56 -18.18 -22.87
C VAL A 1 8.66 -17.25 -21.67
N VAL A 2 7.54 -16.78 -21.24
CA VAL A 2 7.50 -15.89 -20.09
C VAL A 2 7.47 -16.72 -18.81
N ASP A 3 8.36 -16.40 -17.89
CA ASP A 3 8.34 -17.00 -16.56
C ASP A 3 7.37 -16.19 -15.73
N ASP A 4 6.13 -16.69 -15.63
CA ASP A 4 5.06 -16.00 -14.91
C ASP A 4 5.38 -15.81 -13.43
N ALA A 5 6.07 -16.77 -12.82
CA ALA A 5 6.44 -16.65 -11.41
C ALA A 5 7.43 -15.49 -11.20
N ALA A 6 8.45 -15.41 -12.05
CA ALA A 6 9.44 -14.33 -11.94
C ALA A 6 8.83 -12.98 -12.28
N TYR A 7 7.96 -12.94 -13.29
CA TYR A 7 7.27 -11.71 -13.68
C TYR A 7 6.39 -11.19 -12.53
N ALA A 8 5.61 -12.09 -11.94
CA ALA A 8 4.74 -11.71 -10.83
C ALA A 8 5.54 -11.20 -9.63
N ALA A 9 6.64 -11.89 -9.30
CA ALA A 9 7.48 -11.51 -8.18
C ALA A 9 8.11 -10.13 -8.40
N THR A 10 8.62 -9.88 -9.60
CA THR A 10 9.24 -8.60 -9.94
C THR A 10 8.22 -7.47 -9.90
N LEU A 11 7.05 -7.70 -10.49
CA LEU A 11 6.01 -6.68 -10.53
C LEU A 11 5.53 -6.33 -9.12
N ALA A 12 5.33 -7.35 -8.29
CA ALA A 12 4.89 -7.14 -6.91
C ALA A 12 5.91 -6.30 -6.15
N ARG A 13 7.17 -6.65 -6.26
CA ARG A 13 8.26 -5.96 -5.57
C ARG A 13 8.35 -4.50 -6.04
N THR A 14 8.25 -4.29 -7.34
CA THR A 14 8.34 -2.94 -7.92
C THR A 14 7.16 -2.07 -7.49
N ARG A 15 5.94 -2.61 -7.56
CA ARG A 15 4.75 -1.85 -7.17
C ARG A 15 4.80 -1.46 -5.71
N PHE A 16 5.23 -2.38 -4.85
CA PHE A 16 5.34 -2.09 -3.43
C PHE A 16 6.42 -1.06 -3.16
N ALA A 17 7.62 -1.26 -3.71
CA ALA A 17 8.77 -0.40 -3.42
C ALA A 17 8.62 1.00 -4.01
N GLU A 18 8.13 1.10 -5.24
CA GLU A 18 8.10 2.39 -5.95
C GLU A 18 6.78 3.14 -5.80
N LYS A 19 5.67 2.40 -5.73
CA LYS A 19 4.34 3.02 -5.69
C LYS A 19 3.68 2.95 -4.33
N GLY A 20 4.22 2.16 -3.41
CA GLY A 20 3.58 1.94 -2.12
C GLY A 20 2.27 1.19 -2.22
N ALA A 21 2.09 0.40 -3.27
CA ALA A 21 0.85 -0.34 -3.48
C ALA A 21 0.70 -1.43 -2.43
N ALA A 22 -0.51 -1.58 -1.89
CA ALA A 22 -0.81 -2.61 -0.92
C ALA A 22 -0.97 -3.96 -1.61
N ARG A 23 -0.87 -5.04 -0.83
CA ARG A 23 -0.97 -6.41 -1.33
C ARG A 23 -2.24 -6.62 -2.17
N LYS A 24 -3.36 -6.10 -1.71
CA LYS A 24 -4.64 -6.25 -2.41
C LYS A 24 -4.59 -5.63 -3.80
N ALA A 25 -4.05 -4.41 -3.91
CA ALA A 25 -3.95 -3.73 -5.21
C ALA A 25 -3.02 -4.48 -6.14
N ILE A 26 -1.91 -5.00 -5.61
CA ILE A 26 -0.97 -5.78 -6.40
C ILE A 26 -1.63 -7.06 -6.91
N ALA A 27 -2.36 -7.75 -6.03
CA ALA A 27 -3.07 -8.97 -6.42
C ALA A 27 -4.07 -8.69 -7.54
N GLU A 28 -4.80 -7.60 -7.43
CA GLU A 28 -5.78 -7.23 -8.44
C GLU A 28 -5.12 -6.94 -9.79
N GLU A 29 -3.99 -6.25 -9.76
CA GLU A 29 -3.26 -5.96 -10.99
C GLU A 29 -2.77 -7.26 -11.65
N LEU A 30 -2.20 -8.17 -10.85
CA LEU A 30 -1.71 -9.43 -11.38
C LEU A 30 -2.83 -10.28 -11.98
N ARG A 31 -4.02 -10.26 -11.35
CA ARG A 31 -5.18 -10.96 -11.91
C ARG A 31 -5.61 -10.36 -13.24
N ARG A 32 -5.62 -9.04 -13.33
CA ARG A 32 -5.98 -8.38 -14.60
C ARG A 32 -4.99 -8.71 -15.71
N LYS A 33 -3.75 -9.02 -15.36
CA LYS A 33 -2.74 -9.42 -16.33
C LYS A 33 -2.81 -10.91 -16.66
N GLY A 34 -3.76 -11.64 -16.06
CA GLY A 34 -3.99 -13.03 -16.38
C GLY A 34 -3.13 -14.03 -15.63
N LEU A 35 -2.44 -13.58 -14.56
CA LEU A 35 -1.60 -14.49 -13.80
C LEU A 35 -2.46 -15.37 -12.87
N GLY A 36 -2.01 -16.62 -12.67
CA GLY A 36 -2.73 -17.56 -11.82
C GLY A 36 -2.56 -17.24 -10.33
N GLU A 37 -3.52 -17.70 -9.54
CA GLU A 37 -3.54 -17.42 -8.11
C GLU A 37 -2.31 -17.93 -7.39
N GLU A 38 -1.73 -19.03 -7.86
CA GLU A 38 -0.52 -19.58 -7.26
C GLU A 38 0.65 -18.63 -7.39
N HIS A 39 0.82 -18.04 -8.58
CA HIS A 39 1.89 -17.07 -8.81
C HIS A 39 1.63 -15.79 -8.02
N ILE A 40 0.38 -15.38 -7.90
CA ILE A 40 0.01 -14.20 -7.14
C ILE A 40 0.34 -14.39 -5.67
N ARG A 41 -0.06 -15.53 -5.10
CA ARG A 41 0.21 -15.83 -3.69
C ARG A 41 1.70 -15.86 -3.41
N SER A 42 2.46 -16.50 -4.29
CA SER A 42 3.92 -16.57 -4.15
C SER A 42 4.55 -15.18 -4.20
N ALA A 43 4.10 -14.36 -5.15
CA ALA A 43 4.62 -13.00 -5.29
C ALA A 43 4.33 -12.14 -4.06
N LEU A 44 3.12 -12.25 -3.52
CA LEU A 44 2.73 -11.49 -2.33
C LEU A 44 3.45 -11.98 -1.08
N GLY A 45 3.98 -13.19 -1.10
CA GLY A 45 4.77 -13.72 0.01
C GLY A 45 6.02 -12.90 0.31
N GLN A 46 6.46 -12.07 -0.62
CA GLN A 46 7.60 -11.18 -0.42
C GLN A 46 7.25 -9.95 0.42
N ILE A 47 5.96 -9.69 0.59
CA ILE A 47 5.48 -8.48 1.28
C ILE A 47 4.68 -8.93 2.49
N GLY A 48 5.25 -8.78 3.67
CA GLY A 48 4.56 -9.15 4.89
C GLY A 48 3.52 -8.11 5.30
N PHE A 49 2.66 -8.50 6.22
CA PHE A 49 1.68 -7.56 6.77
C PHE A 49 2.35 -6.43 7.54
N ASP A 50 3.49 -6.72 8.19
CA ASP A 50 4.26 -5.69 8.89
C ASP A 50 4.87 -4.70 7.88
N ASP A 51 5.33 -5.21 6.74
CA ASP A 51 5.86 -4.35 5.67
C ASP A 51 4.77 -3.42 5.17
N GLU A 52 3.57 -3.94 5.01
CA GLU A 52 2.42 -3.17 4.57
C GLU A 52 2.06 -2.09 5.58
N ALA A 53 2.06 -2.43 6.86
CA ALA A 53 1.76 -1.47 7.92
C ALA A 53 2.80 -0.35 7.94
N ASP A 54 4.08 -0.69 7.80
CA ASP A 54 5.16 0.29 7.78
C ASP A 54 5.03 1.21 6.56
N ALA A 55 4.70 0.65 5.41
CA ALA A 55 4.52 1.44 4.20
C ALA A 55 3.33 2.39 4.34
N ALA A 56 2.23 1.91 4.90
CA ALA A 56 1.05 2.75 5.13
C ALA A 56 1.39 3.91 6.06
N LEU A 57 2.14 3.65 7.13
CA LEU A 57 2.55 4.68 8.07
C LEU A 57 3.42 5.75 7.40
N ALA A 58 4.39 5.33 6.60
CA ALA A 58 5.26 6.26 5.89
C ALA A 58 4.46 7.13 4.91
N LEU A 59 3.52 6.53 4.20
CA LEU A 59 2.65 7.26 3.29
C LEU A 59 1.74 8.22 4.02
N ALA A 60 1.19 7.80 5.16
CA ALA A 60 0.34 8.67 5.97
C ALA A 60 1.12 9.88 6.47
N ARG A 61 2.34 9.66 6.98
CA ARG A 61 3.18 10.76 7.45
C ARG A 61 3.49 11.76 6.34
N LYS A 62 3.81 11.26 5.16
CA LYS A 62 4.11 12.11 4.02
C LYS A 62 2.89 12.93 3.61
N LYS A 63 1.73 12.30 3.55
CA LYS A 63 0.49 13.00 3.17
C LYS A 63 0.11 14.06 4.19
N LEU A 64 0.20 13.72 5.47
CA LEU A 64 -0.15 14.66 6.53
C LEU A 64 0.82 15.83 6.56
N ALA A 65 2.11 15.59 6.28
CA ALA A 65 3.08 16.67 6.17
C ALA A 65 2.76 17.60 5.00
N ALA A 66 2.30 17.03 3.88
CA ALA A 66 1.99 17.83 2.69
C ALA A 66 0.69 18.62 2.84
N THR A 67 -0.15 18.29 3.81
CA THR A 67 -1.44 18.95 4.02
C THR A 67 -1.47 19.81 5.28
N ARG A 68 -0.32 20.18 5.82
CA ARG A 68 -0.27 21.09 6.97
C ARG A 68 -0.95 22.40 6.59
N GLY A 69 -1.70 22.94 7.54
CA GLY A 69 -2.44 24.16 7.29
C GLY A 69 -3.87 23.94 6.83
N LEU A 70 -4.21 22.73 6.42
CA LEU A 70 -5.59 22.41 6.10
C LEU A 70 -6.33 21.98 7.37
N ASP A 71 -7.65 22.05 7.33
CA ASP A 71 -8.49 21.59 8.42
C ASP A 71 -8.16 20.15 8.79
N PRO A 72 -8.07 19.81 10.09
CA PRO A 72 -7.72 18.45 10.49
C PRO A 72 -8.59 17.36 9.88
N LEU A 73 -9.88 17.59 9.75
CA LEU A 73 -10.77 16.60 9.14
C LEU A 73 -10.47 16.41 7.66
N VAL A 74 -10.13 17.49 6.97
CA VAL A 74 -9.76 17.42 5.56
C VAL A 74 -8.46 16.64 5.40
N ARG A 75 -7.50 16.89 6.27
CA ARG A 75 -6.21 16.18 6.24
C ARG A 75 -6.40 14.68 6.40
N ARG A 76 -7.20 14.29 7.41
CA ARG A 76 -7.47 12.88 7.67
C ARG A 76 -8.18 12.23 6.47
N ARG A 77 -9.16 12.91 5.92
CA ARG A 77 -9.93 12.39 4.79
C ARG A 77 -9.04 12.19 3.57
N ARG A 78 -8.16 13.14 3.29
CA ARG A 78 -7.24 13.03 2.16
C ARG A 78 -6.26 11.88 2.33
N ALA A 79 -5.73 11.71 3.56
CA ALA A 79 -4.82 10.61 3.84
C ALA A 79 -5.53 9.27 3.69
N LEU A 80 -6.76 9.17 4.21
CA LEU A 80 -7.54 7.94 4.11
C LEU A 80 -7.85 7.60 2.65
N ALA A 81 -8.26 8.60 1.87
CA ALA A 81 -8.57 8.38 0.46
C ALA A 81 -7.32 7.92 -0.32
N MET A 82 -6.18 8.53 -0.05
CA MET A 82 -4.95 8.15 -0.71
C MET A 82 -4.58 6.70 -0.40
N LEU A 83 -4.64 6.31 0.88
CA LEU A 83 -4.33 4.94 1.27
C LEU A 83 -5.31 3.94 0.67
N GLY A 84 -6.59 4.32 0.62
CA GLY A 84 -7.60 3.48 -0.02
C GLY A 84 -7.32 3.25 -1.50
N ARG A 85 -6.91 4.31 -2.21
CA ARG A 85 -6.56 4.18 -3.63
C ARG A 85 -5.35 3.27 -3.85
N LYS A 86 -4.46 3.19 -2.87
CA LYS A 86 -3.29 2.31 -2.97
C LYS A 86 -3.60 0.88 -2.55
N GLY A 87 -4.84 0.61 -2.11
CA GLY A 87 -5.30 -0.73 -1.81
C GLY A 87 -5.29 -1.11 -0.35
N TYR A 88 -4.92 -0.19 0.56
CA TYR A 88 -4.91 -0.51 1.98
C TYR A 88 -6.33 -0.62 2.51
N SER A 89 -6.55 -1.58 3.42
CA SER A 89 -7.85 -1.72 4.07
C SER A 89 -8.12 -0.50 4.94
N HIS A 90 -9.41 -0.27 5.22
CA HIS A 90 -9.80 0.82 6.09
C HIS A 90 -9.12 0.73 7.45
N GLU A 91 -9.05 -0.47 8.01
CA GLU A 91 -8.42 -0.70 9.31
C GLU A 91 -6.94 -0.34 9.31
N VAL A 92 -6.19 -0.81 8.30
CA VAL A 92 -4.77 -0.50 8.20
C VAL A 92 -4.56 0.98 7.98
N ALA A 93 -5.38 1.60 7.11
CA ALA A 93 -5.28 3.02 6.83
C ALA A 93 -5.55 3.87 8.06
N MET A 94 -6.61 3.54 8.81
CA MET A 94 -6.94 4.30 10.02
C MET A 94 -5.85 4.17 11.08
N ARG A 95 -5.33 2.96 11.26
CA ARG A 95 -4.25 2.74 12.22
C ARG A 95 -3.01 3.54 11.85
N ALA A 96 -2.66 3.56 10.56
CA ALA A 96 -1.51 4.33 10.09
C ALA A 96 -1.69 5.82 10.33
N ILE A 97 -2.89 6.35 10.06
CA ILE A 97 -3.17 7.76 10.27
C ILE A 97 -3.10 8.13 11.74
N GLU A 98 -3.71 7.32 12.61
CA GLU A 98 -3.68 7.58 14.05
C GLU A 98 -2.25 7.55 14.58
N GLN A 99 -1.47 6.59 14.12
CA GLN A 99 -0.08 6.48 14.54
C GLN A 99 0.74 7.66 14.06
N ALA A 100 0.50 8.11 12.83
CA ALA A 100 1.20 9.26 12.27
C ALA A 100 0.85 10.55 13.02
N LEU A 101 -0.39 10.69 13.47
CA LEU A 101 -0.82 11.88 14.21
C LEU A 101 -0.37 11.87 15.66
N ALA A 102 -0.22 10.69 16.25
CA ALA A 102 0.13 10.55 17.65
C ALA A 102 1.63 10.73 17.91
N GLY A 103 2.47 10.39 16.95
CA GLY A 103 3.91 10.37 17.14
C GLY A 103 4.60 11.61 16.61
N PRO A 104 5.77 11.95 17.15
CA PRO A 104 6.65 12.90 16.48
C PRO A 104 7.18 12.22 15.23
N ASP A 105 7.49 12.93 14.24
CA ASP A 105 7.96 12.39 12.95
C ASP A 105 9.20 11.54 13.09
#